data_5ec764c11a6a4ea9f43bb59edca03659
#
_entry.id   5ec764c11a6a4ea9f43bb59edca03659
#
_cell.length_a   1.000
_cell.length_b   1.000
_cell.length_c   1.000
_cell.angle_alpha   90.00
_cell.angle_beta   90.00
_cell.angle_gamma   90.00
#
_symmetry.space_group_name_H-M   'P 1'
#
loop_
_entity.id
_entity.type
_entity.pdbx_description
1 polymer ?
#
loop_
_entity_poly.entity_id
_entity_poly.type
_entity_poly.pdbx_seq_one_letter_code
_entity_poly.pdbx_strand_id
1 'polypeptide(L)'
;IMKQGQENQVWIAGGIGITPFISYIREHPILDKKVNFYYSFRGKENAVYLDLLRDYESKNPQFELHLIDSTKDDYLSFEHKKIQKRATVYMCGPLTIMKPLAKQIKKKSPMSELIYEGFKFK
;
A
#
# COMPACT_ATOMS: atom_id res chain seq x y z
N ILE A 1 -5.49 5.44 -13.08
CA ILE A 1 -5.89 5.38 -11.69
C ILE A 1 -4.84 6.01 -10.78
N MET A 2 -3.60 5.62 -10.91
CA MET A 2 -2.54 6.19 -10.09
C MET A 2 -1.97 7.44 -10.75
N LYS A 3 -1.89 8.53 -9.96
CA LYS A 3 -1.40 9.79 -10.47
C LYS A 3 0.11 9.78 -10.63
N GLN A 4 0.58 10.45 -11.65
CA GLN A 4 1.99 10.69 -11.86
C GLN A 4 2.42 11.95 -11.12
N GLY A 5 3.69 12.07 -10.80
CA GLY A 5 4.28 13.34 -10.39
C GLY A 5 4.48 13.59 -8.90
N GLN A 6 3.93 12.76 -8.03
CA GLN A 6 4.26 12.84 -6.60
C GLN A 6 5.53 12.02 -6.36
N GLU A 7 6.55 12.64 -5.77
CA GLU A 7 7.82 11.96 -5.51
C GLU A 7 7.72 10.87 -4.47
N ASN A 8 6.82 11.05 -3.48
CA ASN A 8 6.63 10.09 -2.40
C ASN A 8 5.22 9.57 -2.41
N GLN A 9 5.09 8.27 -2.53
CA GLN A 9 3.80 7.61 -2.49
C GLN A 9 3.79 6.53 -1.42
N VAL A 10 2.62 6.32 -0.85
CA VAL A 10 2.36 5.22 0.07
C VAL A 10 1.24 4.40 -0.54
N TRP A 11 1.51 3.12 -0.71
CA TRP A 11 0.51 2.18 -1.22
C TRP A 11 0.10 1.25 -0.09
N ILE A 12 -1.19 1.03 0.07
CA ILE A 12 -1.72 0.17 1.11
C ILE A 12 -2.70 -0.81 0.47
N ALA A 13 -2.39 -2.10 0.55
CA ALA A 13 -3.24 -3.15 0.03
C ALA A 13 -3.66 -4.09 1.15
N GLY A 14 -4.95 -4.42 1.22
CA GLY A 14 -5.48 -5.41 2.14
C GLY A 14 -6.06 -6.59 1.38
N GLY A 15 -5.50 -7.78 1.58
CA GLY A 15 -5.99 -9.00 0.94
C GLY A 15 -6.01 -8.90 -0.58
N ILE A 16 -7.17 -9.14 -1.18
CA ILE A 16 -7.34 -9.08 -2.64
C ILE A 16 -7.19 -7.68 -3.21
N GLY A 17 -7.13 -6.66 -2.36
CA GLY A 17 -6.86 -5.28 -2.78
C GLY A 17 -5.49 -5.06 -3.39
N ILE A 18 -4.66 -6.09 -3.45
CA ILE A 18 -3.35 -6.03 -4.11
C ILE A 18 -3.44 -5.88 -5.63
N THR A 19 -4.54 -6.32 -6.23
CA THR A 19 -4.65 -6.47 -7.70
C THR A 19 -4.36 -5.18 -8.49
N PRO A 20 -4.92 -4.00 -8.13
CA PRO A 20 -4.60 -2.78 -8.87
C PRO A 20 -3.12 -2.42 -8.83
N PHE A 21 -2.47 -2.68 -7.71
CA PHE A 21 -1.04 -2.40 -7.58
C PHE A 21 -0.20 -3.33 -8.45
N ILE A 22 -0.61 -4.59 -8.57
CA ILE A 22 0.07 -5.55 -9.44
C ILE A 22 -0.04 -5.12 -10.91
N SER A 23 -1.21 -4.66 -11.33
CA SER A 23 -1.40 -4.13 -12.68
C SER A 23 -0.45 -2.96 -12.96
N TYR A 24 -0.35 -2.04 -12.02
CA TYR A 24 0.56 -0.90 -12.16
C TYR A 24 2.01 -1.34 -12.29
N ILE A 25 2.45 -2.25 -11.42
CA ILE A 25 3.81 -2.77 -11.41
C ILE A 25 4.16 -3.43 -12.74
N ARG A 26 3.24 -4.20 -13.31
CA ARG A 26 3.45 -4.87 -14.59
C ARG A 26 3.58 -3.89 -15.76
N GLU A 27 2.87 -2.78 -15.69
CA GLU A 27 2.91 -1.74 -16.71
C GLU A 27 4.09 -0.79 -16.52
N HIS A 28 4.68 -0.75 -15.33
CA HIS A 28 5.76 0.16 -15.00
C HIS A 28 6.94 -0.61 -14.39
N PRO A 29 7.70 -1.35 -15.22
CA PRO A 29 8.80 -2.16 -14.70
C PRO A 29 9.91 -1.36 -14.03
N ILE A 30 10.02 -0.08 -14.38
CA ILE A 30 10.96 0.84 -13.76
C ILE A 30 10.17 1.93 -13.05
N LEU A 31 10.39 2.05 -11.75
CA LEU A 31 9.68 3.01 -10.91
C LEU A 31 10.43 4.34 -10.88
N ASP A 32 9.72 5.43 -11.11
CA ASP A 32 10.29 6.79 -11.16
C ASP A 32 10.00 7.63 -9.93
N LYS A 33 9.52 7.00 -8.86
CA LYS A 33 9.14 7.69 -7.63
C LYS A 33 9.47 6.81 -6.42
N LYS A 34 9.49 7.42 -5.25
CA LYS A 34 9.68 6.66 -4.02
C LYS A 34 8.34 6.11 -3.54
N VAL A 35 8.28 4.81 -3.29
CA VAL A 35 7.06 4.13 -2.87
C VAL A 35 7.35 3.27 -1.65
N ASN A 36 6.53 3.45 -0.62
CA ASN A 36 6.43 2.51 0.49
C ASN A 36 5.13 1.73 0.32
N PHE A 37 5.25 0.44 0.09
CA PHE A 37 4.11 -0.43 -0.15
C PHE A 37 3.84 -1.32 1.04
N TYR A 38 2.72 -1.11 1.70
CA TYR A 38 2.27 -1.90 2.85
C TYR A 38 1.22 -2.90 2.38
N TYR A 39 1.57 -4.18 2.44
CA TYR A 39 0.66 -5.25 2.04
C TYR A 39 0.27 -6.05 3.27
N SER A 40 -1.01 -5.96 3.65
CA SER A 40 -1.57 -6.66 4.79
C SER A 40 -2.38 -7.87 4.31
N PHE A 41 -2.13 -9.02 4.92
CA PHE A 41 -2.83 -10.25 4.58
C PHE A 41 -3.01 -11.10 5.84
N ARG A 42 -3.90 -12.07 5.75
CA ARG A 42 -4.18 -12.96 6.87
C ARG A 42 -3.64 -14.34 6.54
N GLY A 43 -2.42 -14.61 7.00
CA GLY A 43 -1.74 -15.87 6.76
C GLY A 43 -0.99 -15.90 5.44
N LYS A 44 0.19 -16.52 5.47
CA LYS A 44 1.08 -16.57 4.31
C LYS A 44 0.44 -17.21 3.09
N GLU A 45 -0.47 -18.15 3.30
CA GLU A 45 -1.19 -18.84 2.23
C GLU A 45 -2.13 -17.89 1.46
N ASN A 46 -2.50 -16.77 2.07
CA ASN A 46 -3.33 -15.76 1.43
C ASN A 46 -2.53 -14.63 0.82
N ALA A 47 -1.21 -14.66 0.98
CA ALA A 47 -0.34 -13.65 0.39
C ALA A 47 0.01 -14.08 -1.04
N VAL A 48 -0.49 -13.32 -2.01
CA VAL A 48 -0.26 -13.63 -3.43
C VAL A 48 0.75 -12.65 -4.01
N TYR A 49 1.38 -13.04 -5.11
CA TYR A 49 2.33 -12.21 -5.85
C TYR A 49 3.59 -11.83 -5.07
N LEU A 50 3.95 -12.56 -4.01
CA LEU A 50 5.14 -12.24 -3.22
C LEU A 50 6.42 -12.25 -4.05
N ASP A 51 6.57 -13.24 -4.93
CA ASP A 51 7.76 -13.35 -5.76
C ASP A 51 7.88 -12.17 -6.72
N LEU A 52 6.76 -11.76 -7.31
CA LEU A 52 6.74 -10.59 -8.19
C LEU A 52 7.12 -9.32 -7.43
N LEU A 53 6.58 -9.16 -6.23
CA LEU A 53 6.85 -7.98 -5.40
C LEU A 53 8.31 -7.93 -4.94
N ARG A 54 8.87 -9.08 -4.54
CA ARG A 54 10.28 -9.16 -4.15
C ARG A 54 11.21 -8.88 -5.33
N ASP A 55 10.87 -9.40 -6.50
CA ASP A 55 11.63 -9.12 -7.71
C ASP A 55 11.58 -7.63 -8.06
N TYR A 56 10.41 -7.04 -7.97
CA TYR A 56 10.24 -5.61 -8.25
C TYR A 56 11.07 -4.76 -7.29
N GLU A 57 11.05 -5.10 -6.00
CA GLU A 57 11.84 -4.42 -4.99
C GLU A 57 13.33 -4.51 -5.29
N SER A 58 13.80 -5.67 -5.73
CA SER A 58 15.21 -5.86 -6.06
C SER A 58 15.67 -5.03 -7.26
N LYS A 59 14.76 -4.75 -8.18
CA LYS A 59 15.05 -3.98 -9.39
C LYS A 59 14.80 -2.49 -9.24
N ASN A 60 14.08 -2.09 -8.20
CA ASN A 60 13.70 -0.69 -7.99
C ASN A 60 14.09 -0.26 -6.57
N PRO A 61 15.27 0.34 -6.38
CA PRO A 61 15.77 0.70 -5.04
C PRO A 61 14.85 1.64 -4.25
N GLN A 62 14.03 2.45 -4.93
CA GLN A 62 13.10 3.35 -4.26
C GLN A 62 11.77 2.70 -3.90
N PHE A 63 11.60 1.42 -4.21
CA PHE A 63 10.42 0.65 -3.82
C PHE A 63 10.72 -0.13 -2.56
N GLU A 64 10.00 0.15 -1.47
CA GLU A 64 10.20 -0.55 -0.21
C GLU A 64 8.92 -1.32 0.14
N LEU A 65 9.07 -2.62 0.29
CA LEU A 65 7.95 -3.53 0.55
C LEU A 65 7.87 -3.83 2.04
N HIS A 66 6.67 -3.64 2.60
CA HIS A 66 6.37 -3.95 4.00
C HIS A 66 5.25 -4.99 4.03
N LEU A 67 5.57 -6.19 4.48
CA LEU A 67 4.61 -7.30 4.55
C LEU A 67 4.11 -7.43 5.98
N ILE A 68 2.80 -7.41 6.14
CA ILE A 68 2.15 -7.54 7.44
C ILE A 68 1.22 -8.75 7.41
N ASP A 69 1.59 -9.79 8.14
CA ASP A 69 0.77 -10.99 8.31
C ASP A 69 0.00 -10.86 9.62
N SER A 70 -1.30 -10.63 9.52
CA SER A 70 -2.12 -10.37 10.70
C SER A 70 -2.29 -11.59 11.62
N THR A 71 -1.84 -12.77 11.20
CA THR A 71 -1.83 -13.95 12.08
C THR A 71 -0.58 -14.03 12.95
N LYS A 72 0.48 -13.32 12.59
CA LYS A 72 1.77 -13.31 13.29
C LYS A 72 2.09 -11.96 13.90
N ASP A 73 1.74 -10.90 13.19
CA ASP A 73 2.01 -9.53 13.58
C ASP A 73 0.72 -8.88 14.06
N ASP A 74 0.85 -7.73 14.69
CA ASP A 74 -0.32 -6.90 14.94
C ASP A 74 -0.88 -6.42 13.59
N TYR A 75 -2.14 -5.99 13.62
CA TYR A 75 -2.73 -5.37 12.43
C TYR A 75 -1.93 -4.16 12.00
N LEU A 76 -1.90 -3.90 10.70
CA LEU A 76 -1.27 -2.70 10.18
C LEU A 76 -1.85 -1.46 10.86
N SER A 77 -0.95 -0.60 11.32
CA SER A 77 -1.33 0.66 11.98
C SER A 77 -0.29 1.72 11.63
N PHE A 78 -0.75 2.95 11.50
CA PHE A 78 0.12 4.10 11.25
C PHE A 78 0.27 4.97 12.50
N GLU A 79 -0.22 4.55 13.65
CA GLU A 79 -0.11 5.32 14.88
C GLU A 79 1.32 5.66 15.27
N HIS A 80 2.22 4.72 15.05
CA HIS A 80 3.63 4.87 15.42
C HIS A 80 4.58 4.92 14.22
N LYS A 81 4.04 5.03 13.01
CA LYS A 81 4.85 5.13 11.81
C LYS A 81 4.98 6.59 11.38
N LYS A 82 6.13 6.91 10.82
CA LYS A 82 6.33 8.24 10.24
C LYS A 82 5.75 8.26 8.84
N ILE A 83 5.00 9.30 8.55
CA ILE A 83 4.49 9.56 7.22
C ILE A 83 5.01 10.94 6.81
N GLN A 84 5.43 11.06 5.57
CA GLN A 84 5.89 12.33 5.05
C GLN A 84 4.79 13.38 5.16
N LYS A 85 5.21 14.63 5.35
CA LYS A 85 4.27 15.74 5.54
C LYS A 85 3.26 15.84 4.40
N ARG A 86 3.68 15.49 3.20
CA ARG A 86 2.82 15.47 2.03
C ARG A 86 3.16 14.26 1.18
N ALA A 87 2.21 13.36 1.03
CA ALA A 87 2.35 12.16 0.21
C ALA A 87 1.04 11.89 -0.51
N THR A 88 1.11 11.10 -1.58
CA THR A 88 -0.08 10.54 -2.19
C THR A 88 -0.22 9.11 -1.68
N VAL A 89 -1.36 8.80 -1.08
CA VAL A 89 -1.62 7.52 -0.46
C VAL A 89 -2.71 6.80 -1.25
N TYR A 90 -2.35 5.67 -1.85
CA TYR A 90 -3.30 4.82 -2.56
C TYR A 90 -3.68 3.65 -1.66
N MET A 91 -4.96 3.44 -1.47
CA MET A 91 -5.49 2.42 -0.57
C MET A 91 -6.48 1.53 -1.32
N CYS A 92 -6.32 0.23 -1.20
CA CYS A 92 -7.25 -0.72 -1.80
C CYS A 92 -7.43 -1.93 -0.90
N GLY A 93 -8.67 -2.26 -0.60
CA GLY A 93 -9.01 -3.37 0.28
C GLY A 93 -10.34 -3.15 0.96
N PRO A 94 -10.71 -4.05 1.88
CA PRO A 94 -11.96 -3.93 2.61
C PRO A 94 -12.04 -2.63 3.39
N LEU A 95 -13.19 -1.99 3.35
CA LEU A 95 -13.41 -0.71 4.00
C LEU A 95 -13.18 -0.79 5.51
N THR A 96 -13.52 -1.94 6.12
CA THR A 96 -13.32 -2.16 7.56
C THR A 96 -11.85 -2.07 7.96
N ILE A 97 -10.94 -2.39 7.04
CA ILE A 97 -9.50 -2.30 7.28
C ILE A 97 -8.99 -0.92 6.89
N MET A 98 -9.44 -0.41 5.74
CA MET A 98 -8.91 0.84 5.18
C MET A 98 -9.38 2.08 5.95
N LYS A 99 -10.61 2.08 6.46
CA LYS A 99 -11.17 3.26 7.13
C LYS A 99 -10.38 3.69 8.37
N PRO A 100 -10.02 2.78 9.31
CA PRO A 100 -9.18 3.19 10.44
C PRO A 100 -7.80 3.69 10.02
N LEU A 101 -7.20 3.07 9.00
CA LEU A 101 -5.90 3.50 8.49
C LEU A 101 -5.97 4.90 7.89
N ALA A 102 -7.01 5.18 7.12
CA ALA A 102 -7.23 6.52 6.55
C ALA A 102 -7.32 7.58 7.65
N LYS A 103 -8.01 7.29 8.73
CA LYS A 103 -8.11 8.18 9.88
C LYS A 103 -6.74 8.46 10.49
N GLN A 104 -5.95 7.42 10.71
CA GLN A 104 -4.61 7.55 11.28
C GLN A 104 -3.71 8.42 10.39
N ILE A 105 -3.75 8.17 9.09
CA ILE A 105 -2.94 8.91 8.12
C ILE A 105 -3.34 10.37 8.07
N LYS A 106 -4.64 10.65 8.01
CA LYS A 106 -5.14 12.04 7.98
C LYS A 106 -4.76 12.82 9.23
N LYS A 107 -4.75 12.16 10.38
CA LYS A 107 -4.36 12.79 11.64
C LYS A 107 -2.88 13.18 11.62
N LYS A 108 -2.02 12.33 11.07
CA LYS A 108 -0.57 12.55 11.03
C LYS A 108 -0.11 13.42 9.87
N SER A 109 -0.80 13.33 8.76
CA SER A 109 -0.39 14.01 7.52
C SER A 109 -1.61 14.58 6.82
N PRO A 110 -2.22 15.64 7.40
CA PRO A 110 -3.47 16.19 6.87
C PRO A 110 -3.35 16.75 5.46
N MET A 111 -2.14 17.06 5.02
CA MET A 111 -1.92 17.57 3.67
C MET A 111 -1.74 16.49 2.61
N SER A 112 -1.66 15.22 3.04
CA SER A 112 -1.55 14.10 2.09
C SER A 112 -2.88 13.85 1.40
N GLU A 113 -2.81 13.47 0.12
CA GLU A 113 -3.97 13.08 -0.65
C GLU A 113 -4.20 11.57 -0.49
N LEU A 114 -5.41 11.18 -0.08
CA LEU A 114 -5.79 9.78 0.05
C LEU A 114 -6.72 9.40 -1.08
N ILE A 115 -6.34 8.36 -1.81
CA ILE A 115 -7.13 7.82 -2.92
C ILE A 115 -7.51 6.39 -2.56
N TYR A 116 -8.79 6.13 -2.45
CA TYR A 116 -9.30 4.84 -2.02
C TYR A 116 -10.06 4.15 -3.13
N GLU A 117 -9.69 2.89 -3.42
CA GLU A 117 -10.48 1.99 -4.26
C GLU A 117 -11.01 0.88 -3.36
N GLY A 118 -12.30 0.92 -3.08
CA GLY A 118 -12.93 -0.08 -2.24
C GLY A 118 -13.51 -1.21 -3.06
N PHE A 119 -13.54 -2.39 -2.47
CA PHE A 119 -14.31 -3.48 -3.00
C PHE A 119 -15.71 -3.41 -2.43
N LYS A 120 -16.68 -3.40 -3.31
CA LYS A 120 -18.08 -3.56 -2.91
C LYS A 120 -18.44 -5.01 -3.17
N PHE A 121 -18.63 -5.74 -2.10
CA PHE A 121 -19.22 -7.07 -2.21
C PHE A 121 -20.72 -6.90 -2.21
N LYS A 122 -21.32 -7.45 -3.21
CA LYS A 122 -22.78 -7.45 -3.28
C LYS A 122 -23.34 -8.66 -2.54
#